data_4b7b83b98941b7e55a607ff87f5d3093
#
_entry.id   4b7b83b98941b7e55a607ff87f5d3093
#
_cell.length_a   1.000
_cell.length_b   1.000
_cell.length_c   1.000
_cell.angle_alpha   90.00
_cell.angle_beta   90.00
_cell.angle_gamma   90.00
#
_symmetry.space_group_name_H-M   'P 1'
#
loop_
_entity.id
_entity.type
_entity.pdbx_description
1 polymer ?
#
loop_
_entity_poly.entity_id
_entity_poly.type
_entity_poly.pdbx_seq_one_letter_code
_entity_poly.pdbx_strand_id
1 'polypeptide(L)'
;KEFAIINQRGLHARASAKFVKCAEGFDANITVTRDGQTVPATSIMGLMMLAAAMGTSIIVEASGPQAEAAMAALEALVASRFDEE
;
A
#
# COMPACT_ATOMS: atom_id res chain seq x y z
N LYS A 1 -10.18 -0.40 -3.14
CA LYS A 1 -9.71 -0.55 -4.52
C LYS A 1 -8.59 -1.57 -4.59
N GLU A 2 -8.55 -2.33 -5.65
CA GLU A 2 -7.52 -3.34 -5.83
C GLU A 2 -6.32 -2.75 -6.59
N PHE A 3 -5.12 -2.97 -6.05
CA PHE A 3 -3.89 -2.54 -6.71
C PHE A 3 -3.06 -3.77 -7.07
N ALA A 4 -2.63 -3.85 -8.31
CA ALA A 4 -1.70 -4.89 -8.73
C ALA A 4 -0.28 -4.51 -8.30
N ILE A 5 0.44 -5.46 -7.72
CA ILE A 5 1.83 -5.24 -7.34
C ILE A 5 2.69 -5.56 -8.57
N ILE A 6 3.31 -4.53 -9.13
CA ILE A 6 4.03 -4.65 -10.41
C ILE A 6 5.53 -4.43 -10.29
N ASN A 7 6.02 -4.04 -9.11
CA ASN A 7 7.46 -3.90 -8.91
C ASN A 7 8.07 -5.26 -8.63
N GLN A 8 9.30 -5.43 -9.07
CA GLN A 8 9.98 -6.73 -9.07
C GLN A 8 10.08 -7.35 -7.67
N ARG A 9 10.35 -6.53 -6.67
CA ARG A 9 10.57 -7.02 -5.30
C ARG A 9 9.33 -7.05 -4.43
N GLY A 10 8.19 -6.60 -4.95
CA GLY A 10 6.94 -6.57 -4.20
C GLY A 10 6.99 -5.63 -3.00
N LEU A 11 6.17 -5.92 -1.99
CA LEU A 11 6.11 -5.12 -0.75
C LEU A 11 7.24 -5.49 0.21
N HIS A 12 8.49 -5.35 -0.24
CA HIS A 12 9.65 -5.53 0.62
C HIS A 12 9.79 -4.35 1.58
N ALA A 13 10.83 -4.37 2.44
CA ALA A 13 10.96 -3.38 3.51
C ALA A 13 10.93 -1.93 3.01
N ARG A 14 11.71 -1.63 1.96
CA ARG A 14 11.76 -0.26 1.43
C ARG A 14 10.44 0.17 0.82
N ALA A 15 9.79 -0.71 0.04
CA ALA A 15 8.50 -0.39 -0.56
C ALA A 15 7.43 -0.21 0.51
N SER A 16 7.42 -1.07 1.52
CA SER A 16 6.48 -0.94 2.63
C SER A 16 6.69 0.36 3.39
N ALA A 17 7.94 0.77 3.61
CA ALA A 17 8.23 2.04 4.27
C ALA A 17 7.72 3.23 3.44
N LYS A 18 7.88 3.19 2.13
CA LYS A 18 7.35 4.25 1.25
C LYS A 18 5.83 4.30 1.29
N PHE A 19 5.18 3.14 1.33
CA PHE A 19 3.73 3.04 1.42
C PHE A 19 3.23 3.68 2.72
N VAL A 20 3.85 3.32 3.85
CA VAL A 20 3.51 3.87 5.16
C VAL A 20 3.69 5.39 5.16
N LYS A 21 4.82 5.87 4.68
CA LYS A 21 5.10 7.30 4.67
C LYS A 21 4.07 8.06 3.84
N CYS A 22 3.67 7.52 2.71
CA CYS A 22 2.63 8.11 1.87
C CYS A 22 1.30 8.14 2.61
N ALA A 23 0.91 7.01 3.20
CA ALA A 23 -0.36 6.90 3.92
C ALA A 23 -0.44 7.86 5.11
N GLU A 24 0.66 8.04 5.83
CA GLU A 24 0.71 8.92 7.00
C GLU A 24 0.50 10.39 6.66
N GLY A 25 0.71 10.77 5.42
CA GLY A 25 0.56 12.15 4.98
C GLY A 25 -0.88 12.61 4.85
N PHE A 26 -1.85 11.73 5.08
CA PHE A 26 -3.27 12.03 4.86
C PHE A 26 -4.08 11.78 6.12
N ASP A 27 -5.10 12.60 6.32
CA ASP A 27 -6.08 12.41 7.40
C ASP A 27 -7.11 11.39 6.92
N ALA A 28 -6.76 10.12 7.04
CA ALA A 28 -7.60 9.00 6.60
C ALA A 28 -7.22 7.73 7.35
N ASN A 29 -8.20 6.85 7.52
CA ASN A 29 -7.96 5.50 8.01
C ASN A 29 -7.79 4.61 6.80
N ILE A 30 -6.63 3.98 6.68
CA ILE A 30 -6.30 3.20 5.50
C ILE A 30 -5.89 1.79 5.92
N THR A 31 -6.48 0.80 5.27
CA THR A 31 -6.16 -0.61 5.51
C THR A 31 -5.75 -1.28 4.21
N VAL A 32 -4.96 -2.33 4.34
CA VAL A 32 -4.48 -3.13 3.21
C VAL A 32 -4.78 -4.59 3.50
N THR A 33 -5.40 -5.27 2.55
CA THR A 33 -5.82 -6.65 2.71
C THR A 33 -5.24 -7.52 1.60
N ARG A 34 -4.78 -8.70 1.97
CA ARG A 34 -4.38 -9.73 1.01
C ARG A 34 -4.63 -11.10 1.64
N ASP A 35 -5.28 -11.99 0.89
CA ASP A 35 -5.55 -13.37 1.32
C ASP A 35 -6.23 -13.44 2.70
N GLY A 36 -7.21 -12.57 2.91
CA GLY A 36 -7.96 -12.56 4.16
C GLY A 36 -7.26 -11.89 5.34
N GLN A 37 -6.04 -11.40 5.16
CA GLN A 37 -5.31 -10.69 6.20
C GLN A 37 -5.41 -9.18 5.96
N THR A 38 -5.83 -8.45 6.97
CA THR A 38 -5.96 -6.99 6.91
C THR A 38 -5.02 -6.34 7.90
N VAL A 39 -4.25 -5.38 7.41
CA VAL A 39 -3.29 -4.63 8.26
C VAL A 39 -3.50 -3.14 8.06
N PRO A 40 -3.15 -2.31 9.05
CA PRO A 40 -3.18 -0.87 8.85
C PRO A 40 -2.06 -0.45 7.89
N ALA A 41 -2.36 0.52 7.03
CA ALA A 41 -1.40 1.01 6.05
C ALA A 41 -0.22 1.75 6.70
N THR A 42 -0.29 2.00 8.00
CA THR A 42 0.77 2.66 8.76
C THR A 42 1.69 1.67 9.47
N SER A 43 1.56 0.38 9.19
CA SER A 43 2.41 -0.65 9.79
C SER A 43 3.35 -1.26 8.76
N ILE A 44 4.63 -0.93 8.83
CA ILE A 44 5.64 -1.51 7.93
C ILE A 44 5.67 -3.04 8.09
N MET A 45 5.70 -3.52 9.33
CA MET A 45 5.71 -4.95 9.60
C MET A 45 4.46 -5.63 9.06
N GLY A 46 3.30 -5.00 9.26
CA GLY A 46 2.04 -5.56 8.75
C GLY A 46 2.07 -5.71 7.25
N LEU A 47 2.51 -4.68 6.54
CA LEU A 47 2.59 -4.73 5.07
C LEU A 47 3.56 -5.82 4.61
N MET A 48 4.70 -5.95 5.26
CA MET A 48 5.66 -7.00 4.91
C MET A 48 5.10 -8.39 5.15
N MET A 49 4.30 -8.57 6.19
CA MET A 49 3.69 -9.86 6.51
C MET A 49 2.65 -10.30 5.49
N LEU A 50 2.11 -9.37 4.71
CA LEU A 50 1.19 -9.75 3.63
C LEU A 50 1.91 -10.49 2.50
N ALA A 51 3.22 -10.38 2.42
CA ALA A 51 4.05 -11.09 1.44
C ALA A 51 3.59 -10.87 0.00
N ALA A 52 3.15 -9.66 -0.31
CA ALA A 52 2.63 -9.35 -1.64
C ALA A 52 3.77 -9.20 -2.64
N ALA A 53 3.99 -10.24 -3.43
CA ALA A 53 5.03 -10.29 -4.44
C ALA A 53 4.54 -9.73 -5.78
N MET A 54 5.47 -9.51 -6.70
CA MET A 54 5.12 -9.11 -8.06
C MET A 54 4.10 -10.10 -8.67
N GLY A 55 3.06 -9.57 -9.28
CA GLY A 55 2.02 -10.39 -9.89
C GLY A 55 0.84 -10.67 -8.97
N THR A 56 0.94 -10.31 -7.67
CA THR A 56 -0.19 -10.42 -6.76
C THR A 56 -0.91 -9.08 -6.67
N SER A 57 -2.05 -9.07 -5.98
CA SER A 57 -2.84 -7.85 -5.77
C SER A 57 -3.11 -7.64 -4.30
N ILE A 58 -3.28 -6.37 -3.93
CA ILE A 58 -3.71 -5.99 -2.58
C ILE A 58 -4.99 -5.17 -2.70
N ILE A 59 -5.81 -5.20 -1.65
CA ILE A 59 -7.02 -4.40 -1.59
C ILE A 59 -6.78 -3.29 -0.60
N VAL A 60 -6.88 -2.05 -1.06
CA VAL A 60 -6.65 -0.86 -0.23
C VAL A 60 -7.98 -0.16 -0.01
N GLU A 61 -8.31 0.06 1.25
CA GLU A 61 -9.53 0.75 1.63
C GLU A 61 -9.17 1.97 2.47
N ALA A 62 -9.84 3.09 2.19
CA ALA A 62 -9.58 4.33 2.89
C ALA A 62 -10.90 4.99 3.26
N SER A 63 -10.95 5.59 4.47
CA SER A 63 -12.09 6.37 4.92
C SER A 63 -11.57 7.60 5.65
N GLY A 64 -12.40 8.64 5.73
CA GLY A 64 -12.06 9.88 6.41
C GLY A 64 -11.95 11.05 5.46
N PRO A 65 -11.60 12.25 5.98
CA PRO A 65 -11.64 13.50 5.20
C PRO A 65 -10.77 13.49 3.94
N GLN A 66 -9.62 12.82 3.98
CA GLN A 66 -8.69 12.81 2.85
C GLN A 66 -8.58 11.43 2.19
N ALA A 67 -9.62 10.60 2.32
CA ALA A 67 -9.58 9.24 1.78
C ALA A 67 -9.31 9.20 0.28
N GLU A 68 -9.96 10.07 -0.49
CA GLU A 68 -9.78 10.08 -1.95
C GLU A 68 -8.38 10.51 -2.34
N ALA A 69 -7.86 11.56 -1.70
CA ALA A 69 -6.51 12.03 -1.98
C ALA A 69 -5.47 10.97 -1.61
N ALA A 70 -5.66 10.29 -0.48
CA ALA A 70 -4.78 9.23 -0.05
C ALA A 70 -4.77 8.07 -1.05
N MET A 71 -5.96 7.68 -1.50
CA MET A 71 -6.10 6.58 -2.45
C MET A 71 -5.39 6.88 -3.76
N ALA A 72 -5.55 8.12 -4.27
CA ALA A 72 -4.89 8.53 -5.51
C ALA A 72 -3.37 8.52 -5.36
N ALA A 73 -2.85 9.00 -4.22
CA ALA A 73 -1.42 9.03 -3.97
C ALA A 73 -0.83 7.63 -3.85
N LEU A 74 -1.53 6.73 -3.15
CA LEU A 74 -1.08 5.35 -2.99
C LEU A 74 -1.11 4.60 -4.31
N GLU A 75 -2.15 4.83 -5.11
CA GLU A 75 -2.24 4.21 -6.43
C GLU A 75 -1.08 4.66 -7.33
N ALA A 76 -0.75 5.94 -7.31
CA ALA A 76 0.36 6.47 -8.10
C ALA A 76 1.69 5.87 -7.65
N LEU A 77 1.88 5.72 -6.33
CA LEU A 77 3.10 5.14 -5.78
C LEU A 77 3.27 3.69 -6.23
N VAL A 78 2.21 2.90 -6.16
CA VAL A 78 2.24 1.49 -6.59
C VAL A 78 2.48 1.41 -8.11
N ALA A 79 1.80 2.26 -8.88
CA ALA A 79 1.94 2.28 -10.33
C ALA A 79 3.34 2.69 -10.78
N SER A 80 4.03 3.51 -9.99
CA SER A 80 5.41 3.92 -10.26
C SER A 80 6.43 2.87 -9.81
N ARG A 81 5.98 1.71 -9.37
CA ARG A 81 6.82 0.62 -8.85
C ARG A 81 7.65 1.08 -7.66
N PHE A 82 7.06 1.95 -6.83
CA PHE A 82 7.72 2.52 -5.66
C PHE A 82 9.03 3.24 -6.04
N ASP A 83 9.08 3.74 -7.26
CA ASP A 83 10.24 4.46 -7.80
C ASP A 83 11.52 3.63 -7.76
N GLU A 84 11.40 2.31 -7.88
CA GLU A 84 12.55 1.41 -7.81
C GLU A 84 13.28 1.23 -9.15
N GLU A 85 12.64 1.62 -10.24
CA GLU A 85 13.21 1.38 -11.56
C GLU A 85 13.26 2.61 -12.42
#